data_2cce2d19cd3ea8a116d77e992460b36b
#
_entry.id   2cce2d19cd3ea8a116d77e992460b36b
#
_cell.length_a   1.000
_cell.length_b   1.000
_cell.length_c   1.000
_cell.angle_alpha   90.00
_cell.angle_beta   90.00
_cell.angle_gamma   90.00
#
_symmetry.space_group_name_H-M   'P 1'
#
loop_
_entity.id
_entity.type
_entity.pdbx_description
1 polymer ?
#
loop_
_entity_poly.entity_id
_entity_poly.type
_entity_poly.pdbx_seq_one_letter_code
_entity_poly.pdbx_strand_id
1 'polypeptide(L)'
;MNAAWDRAFPDCTHDAAGRRTPQRMRFGLAALTTPLWAQDIGHAPNPEAITTLLQTAAEPLIVLDLPTGMIPPELPSGSWAVERHTRQSALHPNEDPVDAWPSTRRKQLRRADREGMAVEQTDDLDVLVQLHQAARNRKGLKSDARALRKLMKQLLQEPDTHAWIVRNASGHVLAGGVFHGAGDGRCVYGFGGQFRTEEPGESSRASVLLIATAMRHAAKLGASPFDFGGSQDAGVDRFYAEFGAERMPKWKLVRIQGLWKPLLRWQRPDLFPD
;
A
#
# COMPACT_ATOMS: atom_id res chain seq x y z
N MET A 1 -13.45 5.63 9.60
CA MET A 1 -12.01 5.92 9.89
C MET A 1 -11.36 4.59 10.29
N ASN A 2 -10.33 4.15 9.60
CA ASN A 2 -9.74 2.84 9.91
C ASN A 2 -8.88 2.91 11.18
N ALA A 3 -9.46 2.50 12.32
CA ALA A 3 -8.82 2.54 13.64
C ALA A 3 -7.72 1.46 13.84
N ALA A 4 -7.55 0.58 12.86
CA ALA A 4 -6.59 -0.52 12.95
C ALA A 4 -5.16 -0.02 13.16
N TRP A 5 -4.77 1.11 12.51
CA TRP A 5 -3.45 1.69 12.70
C TRP A 5 -3.25 2.26 14.09
N ASP A 6 -4.24 2.92 14.66
CA ASP A 6 -4.15 3.50 16.01
C ASP A 6 -4.02 2.39 17.06
N ARG A 7 -4.74 1.27 16.88
CA ARG A 7 -4.59 0.07 17.73
C ARG A 7 -3.26 -0.66 17.52
N ALA A 8 -2.77 -0.69 16.29
CA ALA A 8 -1.49 -1.33 15.98
C ALA A 8 -0.27 -0.50 16.43
N PHE A 9 -0.39 0.81 16.38
CA PHE A 9 0.70 1.75 16.70
C PHE A 9 0.22 2.79 17.72
N PRO A 10 0.18 2.46 19.02
CA PRO A 10 -0.39 3.33 20.06
C PRO A 10 0.34 4.66 20.24
N ASP A 11 1.62 4.75 19.81
CA ASP A 11 2.38 6.00 19.81
C ASP A 11 2.04 6.92 18.62
N CYS A 12 1.07 6.53 17.80
CA CYS A 12 0.61 7.34 16.69
C CYS A 12 -0.25 8.49 17.18
N THR A 13 0.11 9.70 16.78
CA THR A 13 -0.71 10.91 16.94
C THR A 13 -1.56 11.11 15.69
N HIS A 14 -2.82 11.47 15.88
CA HIS A 14 -3.75 11.80 14.81
C HIS A 14 -4.44 13.12 15.11
N ASP A 15 -4.15 14.15 14.33
CA ASP A 15 -4.76 15.48 14.42
C ASP A 15 -4.98 16.12 13.04
N ALA A 16 -5.19 17.42 13.00
CA ALA A 16 -5.42 18.17 11.75
C ALA A 16 -4.27 18.07 10.73
N ALA A 17 -3.03 17.79 11.15
CA ALA A 17 -1.89 17.59 10.27
C ALA A 17 -1.71 16.12 9.82
N GLY A 18 -2.66 15.25 10.19
CA GLY A 18 -2.69 13.84 9.80
C GLY A 18 -2.05 12.90 10.83
N ARG A 19 -1.90 11.62 10.42
CA ARG A 19 -1.30 10.59 11.29
C ARG A 19 0.21 10.66 11.28
N ARG A 20 0.79 10.60 12.48
CA ARG A 20 2.24 10.67 12.68
C ARG A 20 2.68 9.73 13.79
N THR A 21 3.89 9.21 13.66
CA THR A 21 4.55 8.45 14.73
C THR A 21 5.98 8.92 14.92
N PRO A 22 6.42 9.16 16.17
CA PRO A 22 7.81 9.42 16.46
C PRO A 22 8.63 8.16 16.20
N GLN A 23 9.80 8.32 15.61
CA GLN A 23 10.71 7.22 15.31
C GLN A 23 12.15 7.62 15.65
N ARG A 24 12.96 6.62 15.98
CA ARG A 24 14.41 6.76 16.00
C ARG A 24 15.03 6.07 14.81
N MET A 25 15.60 6.86 13.93
CA MET A 25 16.33 6.39 12.78
C MET A 25 17.72 5.90 13.17
N ARG A 26 18.46 5.34 12.20
CA ARG A 26 19.86 4.97 12.38
C ARG A 26 20.67 6.17 12.90
N PHE A 27 21.67 5.90 13.74
CA PHE A 27 22.49 6.89 14.45
C PHE A 27 21.71 7.77 15.45
N GLY A 28 20.56 7.31 15.92
CA GLY A 28 19.78 8.02 16.95
C GLY A 28 19.01 9.23 16.46
N LEU A 29 18.98 9.49 15.14
CA LEU A 29 18.24 10.60 14.55
C LEU A 29 16.75 10.49 14.89
N ALA A 30 16.23 11.49 15.61
CA ALA A 30 14.81 11.60 15.87
C ALA A 30 14.07 11.99 14.58
N ALA A 31 12.97 11.32 14.33
CA ALA A 31 12.13 11.56 13.16
C ALA A 31 10.65 11.53 13.53
N LEU A 32 9.86 12.33 12.82
CA LEU A 32 8.41 12.25 12.83
C LEU A 32 7.95 11.81 11.45
N THR A 33 7.27 10.66 11.37
CA THR A 33 6.92 10.07 10.06
C THR A 33 5.46 9.65 10.01
N THR A 34 4.89 9.56 8.82
CA THR A 34 3.66 8.80 8.64
C THR A 34 3.90 7.37 9.15
N PRO A 35 2.96 6.77 9.90
CA PRO A 35 3.11 5.41 10.40
C PRO A 35 3.35 4.40 9.27
N LEU A 36 3.98 3.28 9.60
CA LEU A 36 4.23 2.22 8.62
C LEU A 36 2.93 1.78 7.95
N TRP A 37 2.96 1.72 6.62
CA TRP A 37 1.84 1.32 5.75
C TRP A 37 0.57 2.19 5.86
N ALA A 38 0.65 3.39 6.43
CA ALA A 38 -0.49 4.30 6.61
C ALA A 38 -0.61 5.38 5.52
N GLN A 39 0.06 5.20 4.39
CA GLN A 39 0.20 6.23 3.33
C GLN A 39 -1.11 6.57 2.61
N ASP A 40 -2.13 5.75 2.74
CA ASP A 40 -3.39 5.87 1.99
C ASP A 40 -4.63 5.87 2.89
N ILE A 41 -4.46 6.18 4.19
CA ILE A 41 -5.53 6.01 5.15
C ILE A 41 -5.90 7.33 5.79
N GLY A 42 -7.20 7.53 5.95
CA GLY A 42 -7.78 8.61 6.72
C GLY A 42 -8.19 9.82 5.88
N HIS A 43 -8.67 10.84 6.57
CA HIS A 43 -9.05 12.09 5.93
C HIS A 43 -7.82 12.87 5.46
N ALA A 44 -8.01 13.66 4.43
CA ALA A 44 -6.99 14.59 3.98
C ALA A 44 -6.63 15.53 5.15
N PRO A 45 -5.34 15.66 5.49
CA PRO A 45 -4.91 16.57 6.53
C PRO A 45 -5.13 18.02 6.09
N ASN A 46 -5.27 18.92 7.08
CA ASN A 46 -5.40 20.35 6.80
C ASN A 46 -4.04 20.90 6.31
N PRO A 47 -4.00 21.59 5.13
CA PRO A 47 -2.77 22.16 4.58
C PRO A 47 -2.03 23.11 5.52
N GLU A 48 -2.75 23.99 6.24
CA GLU A 48 -2.18 24.94 7.18
C GLU A 48 -1.57 24.22 8.39
N ALA A 49 -2.25 23.17 8.88
CA ALA A 49 -1.73 22.37 9.99
C ALA A 49 -0.45 21.61 9.60
N ILE A 50 -0.35 21.12 8.35
CA ILE A 50 0.88 20.53 7.80
C ILE A 50 2.00 21.58 7.79
N THR A 51 1.74 22.77 7.25
CA THR A 51 2.75 23.84 7.17
C THR A 51 3.22 24.25 8.57
N THR A 52 2.31 24.44 9.52
CA THR A 52 2.61 24.73 10.90
C THR A 52 3.48 23.62 11.52
N LEU A 53 3.11 22.36 11.33
CA LEU A 53 3.90 21.22 11.81
C LEU A 53 5.33 21.24 11.24
N LEU A 54 5.47 21.45 9.93
CA LEU A 54 6.77 21.53 9.27
C LEU A 54 7.62 22.71 9.77
N GLN A 55 7.02 23.79 10.27
CA GLN A 55 7.72 24.93 10.83
C GLN A 55 8.13 24.71 12.28
N THR A 56 7.26 24.13 13.09
CA THR A 56 7.36 24.17 14.56
C THR A 56 7.85 22.89 15.22
N ALA A 57 7.74 21.74 14.55
CA ALA A 57 8.16 20.46 15.14
C ALA A 57 9.66 20.42 15.43
N ALA A 58 10.01 19.84 16.58
CA ALA A 58 11.39 19.79 17.07
C ALA A 58 12.26 18.72 16.38
N GLU A 59 11.62 17.70 15.79
CA GLU A 59 12.33 16.58 15.17
C GLU A 59 13.15 17.04 13.96
N PRO A 60 14.44 16.69 13.87
CA PRO A 60 15.30 17.11 12.77
C PRO A 60 14.92 16.47 11.41
N LEU A 61 14.15 15.40 11.42
CA LEU A 61 13.61 14.76 10.22
C LEU A 61 12.09 14.63 10.33
N ILE A 62 11.39 15.16 9.33
CA ILE A 62 9.95 14.92 9.16
C ILE A 62 9.72 14.30 7.77
N VAL A 63 8.93 13.24 7.73
CA VAL A 63 8.53 12.57 6.49
C VAL A 63 7.04 12.26 6.57
N LEU A 64 6.23 12.98 5.79
CA LEU A 64 4.78 12.81 5.77
C LEU A 64 4.35 12.34 4.38
N ASP A 65 3.58 11.28 4.31
CA ASP A 65 2.91 10.86 3.09
C ASP A 65 1.54 11.53 3.01
N LEU A 66 1.25 12.20 1.91
CA LEU A 66 -0.07 12.79 1.65
C LEU A 66 -1.00 11.72 1.03
N PRO A 67 -2.31 11.80 1.32
CA PRO A 67 -3.30 10.99 0.61
C PRO A 67 -3.23 11.17 -0.90
N THR A 68 -3.61 10.14 -1.63
CA THR A 68 -3.66 10.17 -3.10
C THR A 68 -4.55 11.30 -3.59
N GLY A 69 -4.05 12.07 -4.58
CA GLY A 69 -4.76 13.20 -5.17
C GLY A 69 -4.65 14.51 -4.38
N MET A 70 -4.10 14.50 -3.18
CA MET A 70 -3.84 15.74 -2.43
C MET A 70 -2.61 16.46 -2.99
N ILE A 71 -2.77 17.75 -3.29
CA ILE A 71 -1.67 18.61 -3.73
C ILE A 71 -0.89 19.09 -2.49
N PRO A 72 0.47 19.10 -2.54
CA PRO A 72 1.27 19.66 -1.46
C PRO A 72 0.88 21.11 -1.14
N PRO A 73 0.79 21.49 0.15
CA PRO A 73 0.63 22.90 0.53
C PRO A 73 1.89 23.69 0.21
N GLU A 74 1.83 25.00 0.38
CA GLU A 74 3.04 25.82 0.38
C GLU A 74 4.00 25.35 1.48
N LEU A 75 5.22 25.01 1.09
CA LEU A 75 6.19 24.41 2.00
C LEU A 75 7.15 25.45 2.58
N PRO A 76 7.44 25.39 3.90
CA PRO A 76 8.41 26.26 4.50
C PRO A 76 9.83 25.98 4.02
N SER A 77 10.72 26.96 4.16
CA SER A 77 12.14 26.83 3.81
C SER A 77 12.77 25.58 4.46
N GLY A 78 13.56 24.84 3.71
CA GLY A 78 14.18 23.58 4.13
C GLY A 78 13.28 22.36 4.06
N SER A 79 12.06 22.52 3.53
CA SER A 79 11.13 21.43 3.21
C SER A 79 10.93 21.31 1.70
N TRP A 80 10.59 20.12 1.25
CA TRP A 80 10.26 19.87 -0.16
C TRP A 80 9.27 18.71 -0.28
N ALA A 81 8.66 18.58 -1.45
CA ALA A 81 7.81 17.46 -1.82
C ALA A 81 8.56 16.53 -2.78
N VAL A 82 8.39 15.24 -2.58
CA VAL A 82 8.85 14.19 -3.49
C VAL A 82 7.64 13.55 -4.13
N GLU A 83 7.55 13.59 -5.44
CA GLU A 83 6.46 12.96 -6.16
C GLU A 83 6.57 11.44 -6.11
N ARG A 84 5.45 10.82 -5.89
CA ARG A 84 5.22 9.38 -5.94
C ARG A 84 3.96 9.14 -6.75
N HIS A 85 3.63 7.91 -6.99
CA HIS A 85 2.35 7.56 -7.59
C HIS A 85 1.80 6.26 -7.03
N THR A 86 0.49 6.11 -7.14
CA THR A 86 -0.20 4.83 -7.08
C THR A 86 -0.88 4.57 -8.41
N ARG A 87 -1.53 3.41 -8.53
CA ARG A 87 -2.42 3.11 -9.65
C ARG A 87 -3.81 2.84 -9.14
N GLN A 88 -4.80 3.38 -9.84
CA GLN A 88 -6.21 3.23 -9.48
C GLN A 88 -7.03 2.82 -10.70
N SER A 89 -7.99 1.93 -10.47
CA SER A 89 -9.02 1.58 -11.45
C SER A 89 -10.38 2.01 -10.93
N ALA A 90 -11.14 2.73 -11.73
CA ALA A 90 -12.55 2.99 -11.41
C ALA A 90 -13.30 1.65 -11.38
N LEU A 91 -14.23 1.52 -10.43
CA LEU A 91 -15.12 0.37 -10.32
C LEU A 91 -16.56 0.85 -10.43
N HIS A 92 -17.38 0.06 -11.12
CA HIS A 92 -18.81 0.30 -11.28
C HIS A 92 -19.60 -0.91 -10.76
N PRO A 93 -20.60 -0.71 -9.88
CA PRO A 93 -21.29 -1.83 -9.20
C PRO A 93 -21.96 -2.84 -10.15
N ASN A 94 -22.35 -2.39 -11.35
CA ASN A 94 -23.09 -3.21 -12.33
C ASN A 94 -22.23 -3.73 -13.48
N GLU A 95 -20.90 -3.54 -13.40
CA GLU A 95 -19.96 -3.96 -14.45
C GLU A 95 -18.95 -4.96 -13.88
N ASP A 96 -18.56 -5.95 -14.66
CA ASP A 96 -17.42 -6.79 -14.29
C ASP A 96 -16.13 -6.02 -14.61
N PRO A 97 -15.32 -5.65 -13.61
CA PRO A 97 -14.07 -4.91 -13.85
C PRO A 97 -13.11 -5.64 -14.78
N VAL A 98 -13.26 -6.96 -14.93
CA VAL A 98 -12.45 -7.79 -15.84
C VAL A 98 -12.73 -7.50 -17.31
N ASP A 99 -13.90 -6.99 -17.66
CA ASP A 99 -14.26 -6.72 -19.06
C ASP A 99 -13.40 -5.62 -19.68
N ALA A 100 -12.97 -4.65 -18.88
CA ALA A 100 -12.06 -3.57 -19.29
C ALA A 100 -10.59 -4.03 -19.45
N TRP A 101 -10.25 -5.25 -19.00
CA TRP A 101 -8.87 -5.71 -19.03
C TRP A 101 -8.38 -6.09 -20.43
N PRO A 102 -7.08 -5.95 -20.74
CA PRO A 102 -6.48 -6.46 -21.95
C PRO A 102 -6.73 -7.97 -22.14
N SER A 103 -6.82 -8.39 -23.37
CA SER A 103 -7.09 -9.80 -23.72
C SER A 103 -6.08 -10.77 -23.08
N THR A 104 -4.84 -10.35 -22.90
CA THR A 104 -3.79 -11.13 -22.24
C THR A 104 -4.15 -11.46 -20.79
N ARG A 105 -4.63 -10.49 -20.01
CA ARG A 105 -5.04 -10.69 -18.61
C ARG A 105 -6.30 -11.54 -18.52
N ARG A 106 -7.28 -11.30 -19.39
CA ARG A 106 -8.47 -12.16 -19.48
C ARG A 106 -8.14 -13.60 -19.85
N LYS A 107 -7.13 -13.82 -20.71
CA LYS A 107 -6.64 -15.18 -21.04
C LYS A 107 -5.97 -15.84 -19.83
N GLN A 108 -5.17 -15.10 -19.06
CA GLN A 108 -4.54 -15.62 -17.83
C GLN A 108 -5.58 -15.99 -16.78
N LEU A 109 -6.62 -15.18 -16.59
CA LEU A 109 -7.72 -15.49 -15.69
C LEU A 109 -8.42 -16.79 -16.09
N ARG A 110 -8.84 -16.93 -17.36
CA ARG A 110 -9.45 -18.17 -17.86
C ARG A 110 -8.52 -19.39 -17.76
N ARG A 111 -7.20 -19.18 -17.85
CA ARG A 111 -6.23 -20.26 -17.67
C ARG A 111 -6.14 -20.68 -16.20
N ALA A 112 -6.15 -19.74 -15.24
CA ALA A 112 -6.20 -20.03 -13.82
C ALA A 112 -7.43 -20.91 -13.47
N ASP A 113 -8.60 -20.55 -14.00
CA ASP A 113 -9.83 -21.35 -13.82
C ASP A 113 -9.66 -22.78 -14.36
N ARG A 114 -9.11 -22.94 -15.58
CA ARG A 114 -8.91 -24.27 -16.18
C ARG A 114 -7.85 -25.11 -15.46
N GLU A 115 -6.88 -24.46 -14.82
CA GLU A 115 -5.86 -25.12 -13.97
C GLU A 115 -6.39 -25.46 -12.57
N GLY A 116 -7.67 -25.21 -12.30
CA GLY A 116 -8.32 -25.54 -11.03
C GLY A 116 -7.85 -24.69 -9.87
N MET A 117 -7.38 -23.45 -10.13
CA MET A 117 -7.03 -22.53 -9.07
C MET A 117 -8.28 -22.06 -8.32
N ALA A 118 -8.23 -22.08 -6.99
CA ALA A 118 -9.32 -21.65 -6.12
C ALA A 118 -8.92 -20.45 -5.27
N VAL A 119 -9.87 -19.52 -5.09
CA VAL A 119 -9.70 -18.39 -4.15
C VAL A 119 -10.44 -18.71 -2.86
N GLU A 120 -9.78 -18.53 -1.74
CA GLU A 120 -10.31 -18.77 -0.40
C GLU A 120 -10.15 -17.49 0.43
N GLN A 121 -11.18 -17.13 1.18
CA GLN A 121 -11.04 -16.12 2.22
C GLN A 121 -10.24 -16.71 3.37
N THR A 122 -9.37 -15.90 3.99
CA THR A 122 -8.49 -16.38 5.06
C THR A 122 -8.29 -15.31 6.14
N ASP A 123 -8.09 -15.77 7.37
CA ASP A 123 -7.58 -15.01 8.51
C ASP A 123 -6.22 -15.52 9.00
N ASP A 124 -5.60 -16.44 8.25
CA ASP A 124 -4.28 -16.99 8.55
C ASP A 124 -3.19 -15.93 8.41
N LEU A 125 -2.88 -15.30 9.54
CA LEU A 125 -1.85 -14.26 9.63
C LEU A 125 -0.45 -14.76 9.25
N ASP A 126 -0.14 -16.04 9.46
CA ASP A 126 1.19 -16.59 9.14
C ASP A 126 1.38 -16.62 7.63
N VAL A 127 0.42 -17.14 6.91
CA VAL A 127 0.44 -17.18 5.45
C VAL A 127 0.47 -15.77 4.85
N LEU A 128 -0.37 -14.84 5.33
CA LEU A 128 -0.42 -13.47 4.81
C LEU A 128 0.90 -12.71 5.04
N VAL A 129 1.50 -12.85 6.23
CA VAL A 129 2.80 -12.25 6.54
C VAL A 129 3.91 -12.86 5.67
N GLN A 130 3.94 -14.19 5.50
CA GLN A 130 4.92 -14.87 4.66
C GLN A 130 4.83 -14.43 3.19
N LEU A 131 3.64 -14.32 2.62
CA LEU A 131 3.41 -13.84 1.26
C LEU A 131 3.95 -12.41 1.07
N HIS A 132 3.64 -11.50 2.00
CA HIS A 132 4.16 -10.13 1.95
C HIS A 132 5.68 -10.09 2.08
N GLN A 133 6.24 -10.87 3.02
CA GLN A 133 7.70 -10.98 3.17
C GLN A 133 8.37 -11.55 1.93
N ALA A 134 7.80 -12.57 1.29
CA ALA A 134 8.32 -13.12 0.05
C ALA A 134 8.38 -12.07 -1.06
N ALA A 135 7.35 -11.21 -1.18
CA ALA A 135 7.35 -10.10 -2.13
C ALA A 135 8.45 -9.08 -1.84
N ARG A 136 8.67 -8.72 -0.57
CA ARG A 136 9.70 -7.76 -0.17
C ARG A 136 11.12 -8.32 -0.30
N ASN A 137 11.32 -9.57 0.11
CA ASN A 137 12.63 -10.24 0.04
C ASN A 137 13.15 -10.34 -1.40
N ARG A 138 12.25 -10.57 -2.38
CA ARG A 138 12.62 -10.55 -3.81
C ARG A 138 13.23 -9.22 -4.26
N LYS A 139 12.90 -8.13 -3.57
CA LYS A 139 13.39 -6.78 -3.84
C LYS A 139 14.54 -6.35 -2.90
N GLY A 140 15.04 -7.25 -2.07
CA GLY A 140 16.05 -6.93 -1.05
C GLY A 140 15.56 -5.96 0.04
N LEU A 141 14.23 -5.79 0.19
CA LEU A 141 13.62 -4.88 1.16
C LEU A 141 13.35 -5.61 2.47
N LYS A 142 13.80 -5.05 3.58
CA LYS A 142 13.46 -5.54 4.91
C LYS A 142 11.99 -5.23 5.23
N SER A 143 11.37 -6.12 5.99
CA SER A 143 10.02 -5.94 6.54
C SER A 143 10.03 -6.31 8.02
N ASP A 144 9.42 -5.46 8.85
CA ASP A 144 9.17 -5.79 10.24
C ASP A 144 7.95 -6.73 10.31
N ALA A 145 8.22 -8.03 10.38
CA ALA A 145 7.18 -9.06 10.44
C ALA A 145 6.29 -8.93 11.68
N ARG A 146 6.84 -8.49 12.81
CA ARG A 146 6.08 -8.35 14.07
C ARG A 146 5.09 -7.18 13.95
N ALA A 147 5.56 -6.03 13.49
CA ALA A 147 4.71 -4.86 13.26
C ALA A 147 3.65 -5.14 12.19
N LEU A 148 4.03 -5.83 11.12
CA LEU A 148 3.11 -6.24 10.05
C LEU A 148 2.01 -7.17 10.57
N ARG A 149 2.38 -8.21 11.32
CA ARG A 149 1.41 -9.13 11.94
C ARG A 149 0.45 -8.40 12.86
N LYS A 150 0.96 -7.50 13.69
CA LYS A 150 0.14 -6.70 14.61
C LYS A 150 -0.89 -5.86 13.84
N LEU A 151 -0.46 -5.20 12.77
CA LEU A 151 -1.34 -4.41 11.93
C LEU A 151 -2.36 -5.27 11.20
N MET A 152 -1.94 -6.35 10.53
CA MET A 152 -2.87 -7.24 9.82
C MET A 152 -3.94 -7.82 10.74
N LYS A 153 -3.57 -8.19 11.98
CA LYS A 153 -4.53 -8.67 13.00
C LYS A 153 -5.60 -7.62 13.29
N GLN A 154 -5.24 -6.33 13.36
CA GLN A 154 -6.20 -5.26 13.61
C GLN A 154 -7.03 -4.94 12.36
N LEU A 155 -6.43 -5.02 11.18
CA LEU A 155 -7.13 -4.82 9.92
C LEU A 155 -8.22 -5.86 9.68
N LEU A 156 -7.92 -7.13 9.91
CA LEU A 156 -8.89 -8.23 9.73
C LEU A 156 -10.11 -8.15 10.69
N GLN A 157 -10.08 -7.25 11.67
CA GLN A 157 -11.24 -6.95 12.52
C GLN A 157 -12.13 -5.82 11.97
N GLU A 158 -11.68 -5.11 10.93
CA GLU A 158 -12.45 -4.05 10.30
C GLU A 158 -13.43 -4.63 9.27
N PRO A 159 -14.67 -4.16 9.22
CA PRO A 159 -15.71 -4.73 8.35
C PRO A 159 -15.43 -4.52 6.85
N ASP A 160 -14.62 -3.52 6.49
CA ASP A 160 -14.23 -3.19 5.14
C ASP A 160 -12.86 -3.81 4.75
N THR A 161 -12.38 -4.78 5.53
CA THR A 161 -11.13 -5.49 5.27
C THR A 161 -11.39 -6.94 4.92
N HIS A 162 -10.80 -7.38 3.81
CA HIS A 162 -10.89 -8.74 3.32
C HIS A 162 -9.51 -9.26 2.98
N ALA A 163 -9.26 -10.53 3.28
CA ALA A 163 -8.05 -11.21 2.87
C ALA A 163 -8.38 -12.49 2.12
N TRP A 164 -7.67 -12.71 1.02
CA TRP A 164 -7.80 -13.93 0.22
C TRP A 164 -6.44 -14.54 -0.07
N ILE A 165 -6.45 -15.86 -0.24
CA ILE A 165 -5.36 -16.62 -0.82
C ILE A 165 -5.84 -17.37 -2.04
N VAL A 166 -4.93 -17.69 -2.93
CA VAL A 166 -5.18 -18.52 -4.12
C VAL A 166 -4.36 -19.79 -3.97
N ARG A 167 -5.03 -20.94 -4.12
CA ARG A 167 -4.40 -22.26 -4.15
C ARG A 167 -4.47 -22.86 -5.54
N ASN A 168 -3.49 -23.69 -5.87
CA ASN A 168 -3.58 -24.56 -7.06
C ASN A 168 -4.41 -25.81 -6.78
N ALA A 169 -4.62 -26.64 -7.79
CA ALA A 169 -5.37 -27.90 -7.70
C ALA A 169 -4.76 -28.91 -6.69
N SER A 170 -3.47 -28.78 -6.37
CA SER A 170 -2.79 -29.58 -5.35
C SER A 170 -2.90 -29.00 -3.94
N GLY A 171 -3.61 -27.89 -3.76
CA GLY A 171 -3.80 -27.25 -2.44
C GLY A 171 -2.67 -26.32 -2.01
N HIS A 172 -1.62 -26.11 -2.81
CA HIS A 172 -0.53 -25.22 -2.45
C HIS A 172 -0.94 -23.76 -2.62
N VAL A 173 -0.61 -22.91 -1.63
CA VAL A 173 -0.81 -21.46 -1.69
C VAL A 173 0.16 -20.86 -2.70
N LEU A 174 -0.38 -20.12 -3.68
CA LEU A 174 0.37 -19.46 -4.73
C LEU A 174 0.50 -17.96 -4.54
N ALA A 175 -0.59 -17.29 -4.17
CA ALA A 175 -0.68 -15.86 -3.99
C ALA A 175 -1.68 -15.52 -2.89
N GLY A 176 -1.65 -14.29 -2.40
CA GLY A 176 -2.66 -13.79 -1.48
C GLY A 176 -2.44 -12.32 -1.14
N GLY A 177 -3.43 -11.73 -0.49
CA GLY A 177 -3.38 -10.33 -0.11
C GLY A 177 -4.47 -9.91 0.84
N VAL A 178 -4.25 -8.73 1.43
CA VAL A 178 -5.18 -8.02 2.30
C VAL A 178 -5.63 -6.76 1.57
N PHE A 179 -6.93 -6.57 1.49
CA PHE A 179 -7.62 -5.46 0.85
C PHE A 179 -8.47 -4.77 1.91
N HIS A 180 -8.36 -3.47 2.01
CA HIS A 180 -9.04 -2.71 3.07
C HIS A 180 -9.60 -1.39 2.55
N GLY A 181 -10.60 -0.86 3.23
CA GLY A 181 -11.10 0.48 2.95
C GLY A 181 -10.11 1.55 3.39
N ALA A 182 -10.02 2.62 2.62
CA ALA A 182 -9.21 3.80 2.97
C ALA A 182 -9.99 4.81 3.85
N GLY A 183 -11.29 4.63 4.01
CA GLY A 183 -12.16 5.54 4.75
C GLY A 183 -12.75 6.68 3.90
N ASP A 184 -12.47 6.71 2.61
CA ASP A 184 -12.95 7.67 1.62
C ASP A 184 -13.70 7.01 0.44
N GLY A 185 -14.11 5.75 0.61
CA GLY A 185 -14.81 4.97 -0.39
C GLY A 185 -13.91 4.11 -1.28
N ARG A 186 -12.59 4.28 -1.23
CA ARG A 186 -11.63 3.44 -1.96
C ARG A 186 -11.46 2.07 -1.30
N CYS A 187 -11.18 1.06 -2.13
CA CYS A 187 -10.61 -0.21 -1.69
C CYS A 187 -9.12 -0.25 -2.03
N VAL A 188 -8.27 -0.46 -1.04
CA VAL A 188 -6.81 -0.47 -1.19
C VAL A 188 -6.26 -1.90 -1.13
N TYR A 189 -5.47 -2.29 -2.12
CA TYR A 189 -4.62 -3.49 -2.05
C TYR A 189 -3.40 -3.19 -1.17
N GLY A 190 -3.57 -3.31 0.14
CA GLY A 190 -2.58 -2.87 1.12
C GLY A 190 -1.39 -3.79 1.23
N PHE A 191 -1.62 -5.09 1.22
CA PHE A 191 -0.58 -6.09 1.43
C PHE A 191 -0.80 -7.28 0.51
N GLY A 192 0.28 -7.79 -0.06
CA GLY A 192 0.16 -8.99 -0.87
C GLY A 192 1.50 -9.55 -1.32
N GLY A 193 1.43 -10.71 -1.90
CA GLY A 193 2.57 -11.40 -2.45
C GLY A 193 2.20 -12.70 -3.13
N GLN A 194 3.22 -13.33 -3.67
CA GLN A 194 3.11 -14.64 -4.29
C GLN A 194 4.35 -15.46 -3.96
N PHE A 195 4.18 -16.76 -3.80
CA PHE A 195 5.28 -17.70 -3.72
C PHE A 195 5.81 -18.03 -5.13
N ARG A 196 7.07 -18.39 -5.20
CA ARG A 196 7.65 -18.94 -6.44
C ARG A 196 7.21 -20.39 -6.59
N THR A 197 6.93 -20.78 -7.81
CA THR A 197 6.60 -22.15 -8.21
C THR A 197 7.54 -22.59 -9.31
N GLU A 198 7.62 -23.89 -9.52
CA GLU A 198 8.41 -24.48 -10.62
C GLU A 198 7.70 -24.28 -11.96
N GLU A 199 6.36 -24.27 -11.96
CA GLU A 199 5.57 -24.08 -13.17
C GLU A 199 5.60 -22.60 -13.62
N PRO A 200 6.09 -22.32 -14.82
CA PRO A 200 6.23 -20.96 -15.33
C PRO A 200 4.89 -20.21 -15.39
N GLY A 201 4.84 -19.05 -14.77
CA GLY A 201 3.69 -18.15 -14.79
C GLY A 201 2.52 -18.56 -13.90
N GLU A 202 2.58 -19.68 -13.17
CA GLU A 202 1.53 -20.12 -12.26
C GLU A 202 1.21 -19.07 -11.20
N SER A 203 2.22 -18.61 -10.47
CA SER A 203 2.05 -17.55 -9.44
C SER A 203 1.52 -16.23 -10.03
N SER A 204 1.90 -15.90 -11.27
CA SER A 204 1.37 -14.71 -11.96
C SER A 204 -0.14 -14.87 -12.25
N ARG A 205 -0.57 -16.04 -12.73
CA ARG A 205 -2.00 -16.33 -12.98
C ARG A 205 -2.79 -16.30 -11.67
N ALA A 206 -2.24 -16.85 -10.59
CA ALA A 206 -2.83 -16.76 -9.26
C ALA A 206 -3.01 -15.32 -8.79
N SER A 207 -2.02 -14.46 -9.03
CA SER A 207 -2.13 -13.02 -8.71
C SER A 207 -3.21 -12.32 -9.55
N VAL A 208 -3.38 -12.69 -10.81
CA VAL A 208 -4.46 -12.17 -11.67
C VAL A 208 -5.83 -12.60 -11.14
N LEU A 209 -5.98 -13.85 -10.75
CA LEU A 209 -7.23 -14.38 -10.18
C LEU A 209 -7.55 -13.69 -8.83
N LEU A 210 -6.56 -13.50 -7.97
CA LEU A 210 -6.69 -12.77 -6.71
C LEU A 210 -7.22 -11.35 -6.92
N ILE A 211 -6.60 -10.60 -7.84
CA ILE A 211 -6.98 -9.22 -8.15
C ILE A 211 -8.39 -9.17 -8.75
N ALA A 212 -8.74 -10.08 -9.66
CA ALA A 212 -10.09 -10.18 -10.22
C ALA A 212 -11.15 -10.36 -9.13
N THR A 213 -10.89 -11.27 -8.19
CA THR A 213 -11.79 -11.51 -7.05
C THR A 213 -11.94 -10.28 -6.18
N ALA A 214 -10.82 -9.63 -5.85
CA ALA A 214 -10.83 -8.43 -5.00
C ALA A 214 -11.57 -7.25 -5.66
N MET A 215 -11.33 -6.99 -6.95
CA MET A 215 -11.99 -5.90 -7.67
C MET A 215 -13.51 -6.15 -7.81
N ARG A 216 -13.91 -7.39 -8.13
CA ARG A 216 -15.33 -7.78 -8.18
C ARG A 216 -16.01 -7.63 -6.82
N HIS A 217 -15.32 -8.01 -5.75
CA HIS A 217 -15.84 -7.86 -4.39
C HIS A 217 -15.97 -6.39 -4.01
N ALA A 218 -14.95 -5.58 -4.26
CA ALA A 218 -14.98 -4.14 -4.01
C ALA A 218 -16.11 -3.44 -4.79
N ALA A 219 -16.29 -3.76 -6.07
CA ALA A 219 -17.40 -3.24 -6.89
C ALA A 219 -18.76 -3.59 -6.30
N LYS A 220 -18.98 -4.84 -5.86
CA LYS A 220 -20.22 -5.27 -5.21
C LYS A 220 -20.51 -4.52 -3.91
N LEU A 221 -19.48 -4.12 -3.18
CA LEU A 221 -19.60 -3.30 -1.96
C LEU A 221 -19.76 -1.80 -2.25
N GLY A 222 -19.73 -1.39 -3.52
CA GLY A 222 -19.80 0.01 -3.93
C GLY A 222 -18.52 0.79 -3.67
N ALA A 223 -17.39 0.12 -3.39
CA ALA A 223 -16.11 0.78 -3.22
C ALA A 223 -15.51 1.18 -4.57
N SER A 224 -15.09 2.42 -4.71
CA SER A 224 -14.44 2.95 -5.91
C SER A 224 -13.62 4.20 -5.58
N PRO A 225 -12.40 4.35 -6.17
CA PRO A 225 -11.71 3.39 -7.03
C PRO A 225 -11.06 2.24 -6.26
N PHE A 226 -10.60 1.22 -7.00
CA PHE A 226 -9.67 0.22 -6.49
C PHE A 226 -8.24 0.75 -6.62
N ASP A 227 -7.55 0.88 -5.48
CA ASP A 227 -6.20 1.43 -5.38
C ASP A 227 -5.19 0.29 -5.15
N PHE A 228 -4.20 0.18 -6.01
CA PHE A 228 -3.16 -0.85 -5.92
C PHE A 228 -2.10 -0.58 -4.84
N GLY A 229 -2.28 0.44 -4.00
CA GLY A 229 -1.41 0.74 -2.85
C GLY A 229 -0.07 1.39 -3.20
N GLY A 230 0.15 1.70 -4.45
CA GLY A 230 1.37 2.32 -4.97
C GLY A 230 2.54 1.36 -5.18
N SER A 231 3.35 1.66 -6.18
CA SER A 231 4.63 0.99 -6.38
C SER A 231 5.60 1.91 -7.12
N GLN A 232 6.80 2.06 -6.58
CA GLN A 232 7.92 2.71 -7.25
C GLN A 232 8.76 1.71 -8.07
N ASP A 233 8.43 0.42 -8.01
CA ASP A 233 9.06 -0.62 -8.79
C ASP A 233 8.42 -0.67 -10.19
N ALA A 234 9.22 -0.43 -11.23
CA ALA A 234 8.73 -0.35 -12.60
C ALA A 234 8.03 -1.64 -13.09
N GLY A 235 8.44 -2.80 -12.58
CA GLY A 235 7.83 -4.09 -12.93
C GLY A 235 6.43 -4.22 -12.32
N VAL A 236 6.28 -3.82 -11.05
CA VAL A 236 4.99 -3.83 -10.35
C VAL A 236 4.08 -2.75 -10.90
N ASP A 237 4.59 -1.55 -11.18
CA ASP A 237 3.81 -0.48 -11.79
C ASP A 237 3.25 -0.91 -13.16
N ARG A 238 4.07 -1.54 -14.00
CA ARG A 238 3.62 -2.11 -15.28
C ARG A 238 2.56 -3.20 -15.08
N PHE A 239 2.78 -4.08 -14.09
CA PHE A 239 1.82 -5.14 -13.77
C PHE A 239 0.45 -4.57 -13.41
N TYR A 240 0.40 -3.51 -12.58
CA TYR A 240 -0.86 -2.86 -12.21
C TYR A 240 -1.51 -2.09 -13.38
N ALA A 241 -0.70 -1.47 -14.25
CA ALA A 241 -1.21 -0.81 -15.46
C ALA A 241 -2.02 -1.76 -16.35
N GLU A 242 -1.64 -3.04 -16.37
CA GLU A 242 -2.31 -4.04 -17.19
C GLU A 242 -3.70 -4.47 -16.68
N PHE A 243 -4.16 -3.91 -15.56
CA PHE A 243 -5.55 -4.04 -15.08
C PHE A 243 -6.41 -2.81 -15.41
N GLY A 244 -5.97 -1.97 -16.35
CA GLY A 244 -6.65 -0.74 -16.70
C GLY A 244 -6.45 0.38 -15.68
N ALA A 245 -5.47 0.23 -14.79
CA ALA A 245 -5.23 1.19 -13.71
C ALA A 245 -4.42 2.39 -14.20
N GLU A 246 -4.92 3.58 -13.91
CA GLU A 246 -4.29 4.85 -14.22
C GLU A 246 -3.35 5.31 -13.10
N ARG A 247 -2.33 6.08 -13.45
CA ARG A 247 -1.43 6.69 -12.46
C ARG A 247 -2.11 7.86 -11.78
N MET A 248 -2.07 7.82 -10.44
CA MET A 248 -2.54 8.91 -9.59
C MET A 248 -1.37 9.46 -8.78
N PRO A 249 -1.16 10.79 -8.78
CA PRO A 249 -0.06 11.39 -8.05
C PRO A 249 -0.24 11.22 -6.54
N LYS A 250 0.87 10.98 -5.86
CA LYS A 250 1.02 10.97 -4.41
C LYS A 250 2.24 11.77 -4.04
N TRP A 251 2.23 12.36 -2.87
CA TRP A 251 3.33 13.20 -2.44
C TRP A 251 3.84 12.78 -1.08
N LYS A 252 5.14 12.85 -0.97
CA LYS A 252 5.85 12.71 0.30
C LYS A 252 6.46 14.06 0.64
N LEU A 253 6.07 14.62 1.77
CA LEU A 253 6.65 15.86 2.28
C LEU A 253 7.86 15.53 3.14
N VAL A 254 8.94 16.22 2.93
CA VAL A 254 10.20 16.01 3.64
C VAL A 254 10.72 17.32 4.18
N ARG A 255 11.10 17.34 5.47
CA ARG A 255 11.89 18.39 6.08
C ARG A 255 13.10 17.76 6.75
N ILE A 256 14.29 18.31 6.48
CA ILE A 256 15.53 17.89 7.11
C ILE A 256 16.23 19.11 7.65
N GLN A 257 16.50 19.11 8.96
CA GLN A 257 17.22 20.19 9.65
C GLN A 257 18.64 19.78 10.02
N GLY A 258 19.52 20.76 10.12
CA GLY A 258 20.92 20.57 10.52
C GLY A 258 21.77 19.79 9.50
N LEU A 259 22.81 19.14 10.01
CA LEU A 259 23.84 18.46 9.19
C LEU A 259 23.43 17.08 8.68
N TRP A 260 22.18 16.66 8.86
CA TRP A 260 21.70 15.32 8.47
C TRP A 260 21.46 15.16 6.98
N LYS A 261 21.31 16.27 6.24
CA LYS A 261 20.96 16.26 4.82
C LYS A 261 21.94 15.45 3.95
N PRO A 262 23.28 15.61 4.02
CA PRO A 262 24.21 14.83 3.23
C PRO A 262 24.15 13.33 3.55
N LEU A 263 24.07 12.99 4.84
CA LEU A 263 23.99 11.60 5.29
C LEU A 263 22.72 10.92 4.79
N LEU A 264 21.58 11.60 4.91
CA LEU A 264 20.29 11.10 4.48
C LEU A 264 20.22 11.00 2.94
N ARG A 265 20.85 11.93 2.21
CA ARG A 265 20.91 11.84 0.74
C ARG A 265 21.61 10.56 0.26
N TRP A 266 22.62 10.13 0.98
CA TRP A 266 23.31 8.88 0.68
C TRP A 266 22.52 7.64 1.12
N GLN A 267 21.91 7.65 2.31
CA GLN A 267 21.24 6.48 2.87
C GLN A 267 19.78 6.31 2.41
N ARG A 268 19.11 7.40 2.11
CA ARG A 268 17.69 7.50 1.78
C ARG A 268 17.48 8.45 0.61
N PRO A 269 18.07 8.10 -0.56
CA PRO A 269 17.89 8.91 -1.77
C PRO A 269 16.41 9.09 -2.12
N ASP A 270 15.56 8.14 -1.73
CA ASP A 270 14.10 8.19 -1.89
C ASP A 270 13.41 9.37 -1.18
N LEU A 271 14.08 10.10 -0.33
CA LEU A 271 13.58 11.31 0.34
C LEU A 271 13.90 12.61 -0.42
N PHE A 272 14.58 12.52 -1.54
CA PHE A 272 15.02 13.69 -2.31
C PHE A 272 14.35 13.68 -3.69
N PRO A 273 14.04 14.87 -4.25
CA PRO A 273 13.65 14.95 -5.65
C PRO A 273 14.80 14.50 -6.55
N ASP A 274 14.43 13.91 -7.69
CA ASP A 274 15.36 13.47 -8.74
C ASP A 274 16.11 14.64 -9.39
#